data_8e0bf69499ce2b3e3a7bc18fe15da38a
#
_entry.id   8e0bf69499ce2b3e3a7bc18fe15da38a
#
_cell.length_a   1.000
_cell.length_b   1.000
_cell.length_c   1.000
_cell.angle_alpha   90.00
_cell.angle_beta   90.00
_cell.angle_gamma   90.00
#
_symmetry.space_group_name_H-M   'P 1'
#
loop_
_entity.id
_entity.type
_entity.pdbx_description
1 polymer ?
#
loop_
_entity_poly.entity_id
_entity_poly.type
_entity_poly.pdbx_seq_one_letter_code
_entity_poly.pdbx_strand_id
1 'polypeptide(L)'
;MVDIKPFKAIRFSKKAGSIINLVTQPYDKIDPLMQKQYYQQSIFNFCRIILPLEIDKYDVAKNRIREWLSKEVLIKDKEPAFFVSRQIFQINGKSFHRIGLFVALRLYTYDEKVVFPHEGTYKEPKADRKNMLKSVKKNLEPVFLIYSDPEKVTIKFFSRIIKTKPLLDFKDNSGVSHSIWKVVNPKSISFIMDALKDKILVIADGHHRYESAISYRDSQRKEKNWTQNSAFNFYMSYIVPIEESGLVVLPTHRALKGFELTPLITKKLSDFFILQSITPTVKSLELFLKKNSKKHAFCVYNGSEAFGLILKNEVQAQKIINSTNSKELDLLDVTILRDLVFKHIMGIGKLKMHHDIIYAETTIEALEKVNNKEAKLAFLVNPVDPKIVWKIAQKGWQLPEKSTDFYPKPLSGLMMLDISNEEQL
;
A
#
# COMPACT_ATOMS: atom_id res chain seq x y z
N MET A 1 -15.35 -16.73 -7.81
CA MET A 1 -16.15 -15.94 -6.85
C MET A 1 -15.27 -15.60 -5.65
N VAL A 2 -15.38 -14.39 -5.12
CA VAL A 2 -14.69 -13.97 -3.89
C VAL A 2 -15.33 -14.70 -2.70
N ASP A 3 -14.49 -15.37 -1.90
CA ASP A 3 -14.87 -16.01 -0.65
C ASP A 3 -14.22 -15.25 0.51
N ILE A 4 -15.04 -14.61 1.33
CA ILE A 4 -14.62 -13.89 2.53
C ILE A 4 -15.31 -14.49 3.75
N LYS A 5 -14.61 -14.51 4.87
CA LYS A 5 -15.15 -15.01 6.13
C LYS A 5 -15.02 -13.96 7.23
N PRO A 6 -15.99 -13.86 8.15
CA PRO A 6 -15.78 -13.20 9.43
C PRO A 6 -14.77 -14.00 10.24
N PHE A 7 -14.01 -13.35 11.10
CA PHE A 7 -12.95 -14.00 11.87
C PHE A 7 -12.89 -13.52 13.32
N LYS A 8 -12.32 -14.34 14.20
CA LYS A 8 -12.06 -14.01 15.61
C LYS A 8 -10.75 -13.23 15.69
N ALA A 9 -10.84 -11.90 15.71
CA ALA A 9 -9.64 -11.06 15.73
C ALA A 9 -8.86 -11.21 17.05
N ILE A 10 -7.53 -11.29 16.92
CA ILE A 10 -6.61 -11.10 18.04
C ILE A 10 -6.24 -9.61 18.05
N ARG A 11 -6.47 -8.92 19.16
CA ARG A 11 -6.28 -7.49 19.29
C ARG A 11 -5.84 -7.09 20.68
N PHE A 12 -5.31 -5.88 20.83
CA PHE A 12 -4.94 -5.36 22.14
C PHE A 12 -6.14 -5.21 23.06
N SER A 13 -5.97 -5.59 24.31
CA SER A 13 -6.90 -5.32 25.39
C SER A 13 -6.60 -3.95 26.04
N LYS A 14 -7.46 -3.51 26.95
CA LYS A 14 -7.22 -2.29 27.73
C LYS A 14 -5.97 -2.39 28.63
N LYS A 15 -5.52 -3.60 28.99
CA LYS A 15 -4.29 -3.83 29.78
C LYS A 15 -3.02 -3.39 29.04
N ALA A 16 -3.05 -3.34 27.71
CA ALA A 16 -1.90 -2.92 26.89
C ALA A 16 -1.64 -1.40 26.98
N GLY A 17 -2.59 -0.62 27.45
CA GLY A 17 -2.51 0.83 27.48
C GLY A 17 -3.18 1.51 26.29
N SER A 18 -2.75 2.72 25.98
CA SER A 18 -3.34 3.52 24.89
C SER A 18 -2.95 2.97 23.51
N ILE A 19 -3.95 2.74 22.66
CA ILE A 19 -3.77 2.14 21.32
C ILE A 19 -2.82 2.94 20.44
N ILE A 20 -2.75 4.26 20.56
CA ILE A 20 -1.85 5.12 19.79
C ILE A 20 -0.36 4.75 19.99
N ASN A 21 -0.01 4.25 21.17
CA ASN A 21 1.36 3.83 21.50
C ASN A 21 1.65 2.38 21.10
N LEU A 22 0.64 1.63 20.64
CA LEU A 22 0.72 0.20 20.36
C LEU A 22 0.76 -0.11 18.88
N VAL A 23 0.05 0.65 18.06
CA VAL A 23 -0.01 0.47 16.60
C VAL A 23 1.18 1.09 15.90
N THR A 24 1.45 0.63 14.68
CA THR A 24 2.57 1.13 13.86
C THR A 24 2.16 1.29 12.40
N GLN A 25 2.97 1.98 11.62
CA GLN A 25 2.96 1.85 10.18
C GLN A 25 3.27 0.40 9.76
N PRO A 26 2.94 -0.03 8.52
CA PRO A 26 3.38 -1.31 7.99
C PRO A 26 4.90 -1.45 8.01
N TYR A 27 5.39 -2.70 8.13
CA TYR A 27 6.80 -3.01 8.33
C TYR A 27 7.74 -2.37 7.30
N ASP A 28 7.29 -2.25 6.04
CA ASP A 28 8.03 -1.72 4.90
C ASP A 28 8.04 -0.18 4.82
N LYS A 29 7.31 0.48 5.71
CA LYS A 29 7.32 1.94 5.92
C LYS A 29 8.09 2.36 7.17
N ILE A 30 8.60 1.42 7.96
CA ILE A 30 9.32 1.69 9.22
C ILE A 30 10.81 1.75 8.92
N ASP A 31 11.39 2.93 8.98
CA ASP A 31 12.84 3.12 8.95
C ASP A 31 13.49 2.85 10.32
N PRO A 32 14.83 2.79 10.43
CA PRO A 32 15.53 2.53 11.69
C PRO A 32 15.26 3.55 12.80
N LEU A 33 15.00 4.82 12.46
CA LEU A 33 14.68 5.88 13.43
C LEU A 33 13.27 5.68 13.98
N MET A 34 12.30 5.47 13.10
CA MET A 34 10.91 5.14 13.48
C MET A 34 10.85 3.87 14.33
N GLN A 35 11.62 2.84 13.98
CA GLN A 35 11.68 1.60 14.77
C GLN A 35 12.10 1.88 16.22
N LYS A 36 13.16 2.68 16.43
CA LYS A 36 13.61 3.08 17.76
C LYS A 36 12.52 3.86 18.51
N GLN A 37 11.86 4.80 17.85
CA GLN A 37 10.76 5.58 18.43
C GLN A 37 9.61 4.66 18.88
N TYR A 38 9.17 3.72 18.05
CA TYR A 38 8.13 2.74 18.40
C TYR A 38 8.55 1.87 19.62
N TYR A 39 9.80 1.45 19.70
CA TYR A 39 10.33 0.70 20.84
C TYR A 39 10.32 1.51 22.14
N GLN A 40 10.48 2.85 22.07
CA GLN A 40 10.43 3.76 23.23
C GLN A 40 8.98 4.08 23.66
N GLN A 41 8.02 4.07 22.72
CA GLN A 41 6.63 4.42 23.01
C GLN A 41 5.93 3.44 23.96
N SER A 42 6.18 2.13 23.80
CA SER A 42 5.61 1.12 24.68
C SER A 42 6.39 -0.21 24.60
N ILE A 43 6.44 -0.91 25.73
CA ILE A 43 6.91 -2.31 25.79
C ILE A 43 5.99 -3.24 25.02
N PHE A 44 4.76 -2.82 24.75
CA PHE A 44 3.76 -3.56 23.97
C PHE A 44 3.55 -3.00 22.57
N ASN A 45 4.42 -2.09 22.10
CA ASN A 45 4.30 -1.58 20.73
C ASN A 45 4.44 -2.72 19.72
N PHE A 46 3.57 -2.73 18.71
CA PHE A 46 3.46 -3.80 17.73
C PHE A 46 4.70 -3.96 16.85
N CYS A 47 5.53 -2.93 16.74
CA CYS A 47 6.83 -2.99 16.08
C CYS A 47 7.70 -4.13 16.63
N ARG A 48 7.60 -4.42 17.93
CA ARG A 48 8.32 -5.52 18.59
C ARG A 48 7.93 -6.92 18.09
N ILE A 49 6.81 -7.04 17.39
CA ILE A 49 6.34 -8.28 16.76
C ILE A 49 6.66 -8.28 15.26
N ILE A 50 6.32 -7.21 14.54
CA ILE A 50 6.46 -7.21 13.07
C ILE A 50 7.90 -6.97 12.62
N LEU A 51 8.70 -6.28 13.44
CA LEU A 51 10.06 -5.88 13.15
C LEU A 51 10.96 -5.94 14.42
N PRO A 52 11.16 -7.14 15.01
CA PRO A 52 12.02 -7.29 16.18
C PRO A 52 13.47 -6.89 15.88
N LEU A 53 14.14 -6.29 16.88
CA LEU A 53 15.54 -5.89 16.80
C LEU A 53 16.51 -7.06 17.05
N GLU A 54 16.01 -8.13 17.65
CA GLU A 54 16.80 -9.30 18.04
C GLU A 54 17.17 -10.15 16.81
N ILE A 55 18.27 -10.89 16.90
CA ILE A 55 18.78 -11.76 15.83
C ILE A 55 17.75 -12.84 15.49
N ASP A 56 17.20 -13.53 16.51
CA ASP A 56 16.21 -14.60 16.36
C ASP A 56 14.79 -14.03 16.22
N LYS A 57 14.63 -13.01 15.37
CA LYS A 57 13.43 -12.17 15.24
C LYS A 57 12.12 -12.96 15.11
N TYR A 58 12.12 -14.11 14.45
CA TYR A 58 10.91 -14.91 14.25
C TYR A 58 10.45 -15.61 15.53
N ASP A 59 11.37 -16.20 16.27
CA ASP A 59 11.05 -16.86 17.55
C ASP A 59 10.74 -15.85 18.63
N VAL A 60 11.41 -14.71 18.64
CA VAL A 60 11.09 -13.57 19.51
C VAL A 60 9.66 -13.09 19.26
N ALA A 61 9.26 -12.87 18.02
CA ALA A 61 7.90 -12.48 17.68
C ALA A 61 6.87 -13.50 18.15
N LYS A 62 7.12 -14.80 17.90
CA LYS A 62 6.27 -15.91 18.36
C LYS A 62 6.11 -15.93 19.87
N ASN A 63 7.22 -15.84 20.60
CA ASN A 63 7.22 -15.90 22.07
C ASN A 63 6.53 -14.66 22.68
N ARG A 64 6.74 -13.47 22.13
CA ARG A 64 6.01 -12.25 22.53
C ARG A 64 4.51 -12.38 22.36
N ILE A 65 4.05 -12.87 21.22
CA ILE A 65 2.62 -13.09 20.99
C ILE A 65 2.05 -14.04 22.04
N ARG A 66 2.73 -15.16 22.35
CA ARG A 66 2.31 -16.10 23.37
C ARG A 66 2.24 -15.45 24.75
N GLU A 67 3.28 -14.72 25.13
CA GLU A 67 3.37 -14.01 26.40
C GLU A 67 2.25 -12.96 26.51
N TRP A 68 2.04 -12.16 25.46
CA TRP A 68 1.03 -11.12 25.49
C TRP A 68 -0.40 -11.69 25.53
N LEU A 69 -0.63 -12.86 24.93
CA LEU A 69 -1.90 -13.59 25.07
C LEU A 69 -2.09 -14.13 26.48
N SER A 70 -1.06 -14.77 27.09
CA SER A 70 -1.13 -15.32 28.44
C SER A 70 -1.33 -14.24 29.52
N LYS A 71 -0.80 -13.03 29.30
CA LYS A 71 -0.98 -11.86 30.17
C LYS A 71 -2.24 -11.05 29.85
N GLU A 72 -3.02 -11.49 28.89
CA GLU A 72 -4.22 -10.76 28.39
C GLU A 72 -3.92 -9.34 27.91
N VAL A 73 -2.67 -9.05 27.50
CA VAL A 73 -2.29 -7.84 26.75
C VAL A 73 -2.90 -7.90 25.35
N LEU A 74 -2.84 -9.08 24.72
CA LEU A 74 -3.62 -9.45 23.55
C LEU A 74 -4.80 -10.35 23.97
N ILE A 75 -5.93 -10.17 23.31
CA ILE A 75 -7.13 -11.00 23.50
C ILE A 75 -7.64 -11.48 22.15
N LYS A 76 -8.15 -12.71 22.10
CA LYS A 76 -8.88 -13.24 20.94
C LYS A 76 -10.37 -13.02 21.14
N ASP A 77 -11.04 -12.47 20.15
CA ASP A 77 -12.50 -12.27 20.20
C ASP A 77 -13.23 -13.63 20.30
N LYS A 78 -14.33 -13.66 21.06
CA LYS A 78 -15.14 -14.87 21.26
C LYS A 78 -15.92 -15.27 20.00
N GLU A 79 -16.40 -14.29 19.25
CA GLU A 79 -17.26 -14.46 18.08
C GLU A 79 -16.56 -13.95 16.82
N PRO A 80 -16.73 -14.66 15.67
CA PRO A 80 -16.23 -14.18 14.40
C PRO A 80 -17.01 -12.92 13.97
N ALA A 81 -16.28 -11.97 13.34
CA ALA A 81 -16.87 -10.71 12.90
C ALA A 81 -16.17 -10.21 11.63
N PHE A 82 -16.87 -9.36 10.89
CA PHE A 82 -16.24 -8.38 10.01
C PHE A 82 -15.97 -7.09 10.79
N PHE A 83 -15.00 -6.29 10.31
CA PHE A 83 -14.69 -5.02 10.95
C PHE A 83 -14.73 -3.89 9.92
N VAL A 84 -15.76 -3.04 10.02
CA VAL A 84 -15.84 -1.80 9.23
C VAL A 84 -14.86 -0.80 9.83
N SER A 85 -14.08 -0.15 8.99
CA SER A 85 -13.10 0.86 9.40
C SER A 85 -13.36 2.17 8.70
N ARG A 86 -13.24 3.28 9.43
CA ARG A 86 -13.21 4.63 8.85
C ARG A 86 -11.89 5.30 9.21
N GLN A 87 -11.28 5.91 8.20
CA GLN A 87 -10.12 6.79 8.35
C GLN A 87 -10.51 8.20 7.92
N ILE A 88 -10.12 9.21 8.71
CA ILE A 88 -10.28 10.64 8.37
C ILE A 88 -8.90 11.26 8.41
N PHE A 89 -8.49 11.91 7.32
CA PHE A 89 -7.16 12.46 7.16
C PHE A 89 -7.17 13.71 6.28
N GLN A 90 -6.07 14.46 6.30
CA GLN A 90 -5.93 15.68 5.53
C GLN A 90 -4.74 15.58 4.56
N ILE A 91 -4.94 16.09 3.35
CA ILE A 91 -3.88 16.28 2.35
C ILE A 91 -4.03 17.69 1.80
N ASN A 92 -2.98 18.50 1.88
CA ASN A 92 -2.95 19.89 1.40
C ASN A 92 -4.18 20.71 1.88
N GLY A 93 -4.52 20.57 3.18
CA GLY A 93 -5.64 21.29 3.80
C GLY A 93 -7.04 20.75 3.47
N LYS A 94 -7.15 19.74 2.61
CA LYS A 94 -8.43 19.11 2.26
C LYS A 94 -8.64 17.85 3.09
N SER A 95 -9.82 17.72 3.71
CA SER A 95 -10.21 16.54 4.48
C SER A 95 -10.77 15.43 3.58
N PHE A 96 -10.34 14.21 3.86
CA PHE A 96 -10.77 12.98 3.19
C PHE A 96 -11.33 11.99 4.20
N HIS A 97 -12.33 11.22 3.77
CA HIS A 97 -12.95 10.16 4.55
C HIS A 97 -12.89 8.88 3.75
N ARG A 98 -12.33 7.82 4.31
CA ARG A 98 -12.27 6.49 3.68
C ARG A 98 -12.92 5.46 4.57
N ILE A 99 -13.85 4.69 4.00
CA ILE A 99 -14.48 3.55 4.64
C ILE A 99 -14.01 2.28 3.95
N GLY A 100 -13.63 1.29 4.73
CA GLY A 100 -13.20 -0.02 4.24
C GLY A 100 -13.61 -1.12 5.22
N LEU A 101 -13.30 -2.35 4.87
CA LEU A 101 -13.70 -3.54 5.61
C LEU A 101 -12.51 -4.48 5.81
N PHE A 102 -12.28 -4.92 7.06
CA PHE A 102 -11.37 -6.02 7.34
C PHE A 102 -12.12 -7.36 7.29
N VAL A 103 -11.55 -8.30 6.56
CA VAL A 103 -12.08 -9.64 6.31
C VAL A 103 -10.98 -10.68 6.37
N ALA A 104 -11.33 -11.94 6.56
CA ALA A 104 -10.49 -13.06 6.15
C ALA A 104 -10.83 -13.39 4.69
N LEU A 105 -9.94 -13.08 3.75
CA LEU A 105 -10.11 -13.34 2.32
C LEU A 105 -9.43 -14.66 1.95
N ARG A 106 -10.12 -15.56 1.25
CA ARG A 106 -9.50 -16.76 0.67
C ARG A 106 -8.31 -16.36 -0.21
N LEU A 107 -7.22 -17.08 -0.08
CA LEU A 107 -6.06 -16.91 -0.92
C LEU A 107 -6.28 -17.55 -2.30
N TYR A 108 -6.18 -16.74 -3.33
CA TYR A 108 -6.28 -17.13 -4.74
C TYR A 108 -4.91 -16.97 -5.41
N THR A 109 -4.55 -17.92 -6.27
CA THR A 109 -3.47 -17.67 -7.24
C THR A 109 -3.95 -16.65 -8.30
N TYR A 110 -3.03 -15.98 -8.95
CA TYR A 110 -3.41 -14.97 -9.96
C TYR A 110 -4.11 -15.58 -11.17
N ASP A 111 -3.84 -16.86 -11.47
CA ASP A 111 -4.48 -17.62 -12.56
C ASP A 111 -5.98 -17.85 -12.33
N GLU A 112 -6.44 -17.84 -11.07
CA GLU A 112 -7.85 -17.95 -10.70
C GLU A 112 -8.65 -16.67 -11.04
N LYS A 113 -7.99 -15.57 -11.42
CA LYS A 113 -8.58 -14.30 -11.88
C LYS A 113 -9.60 -13.67 -10.90
N VAL A 114 -9.40 -13.89 -9.60
CA VAL A 114 -10.17 -13.29 -8.51
C VAL A 114 -9.43 -12.14 -7.90
N VAL A 115 -8.11 -12.30 -7.66
CA VAL A 115 -7.21 -11.29 -7.11
C VAL A 115 -6.12 -10.98 -8.12
N PHE A 116 -5.90 -9.71 -8.41
CA PHE A 116 -4.91 -9.24 -9.37
C PHE A 116 -3.84 -8.40 -8.70
N PRO A 117 -2.55 -8.64 -9.01
CA PRO A 117 -1.48 -7.72 -8.64
C PRO A 117 -1.47 -6.52 -9.59
N HIS A 118 -1.04 -5.35 -9.11
CA HIS A 118 -0.77 -4.21 -9.98
C HIS A 118 0.73 -3.86 -10.08
N GLU A 119 1.57 -4.48 -9.26
CA GLU A 119 3.04 -4.33 -9.27
C GLU A 119 3.72 -5.70 -9.13
N GLY A 120 5.00 -5.76 -9.55
CA GLY A 120 5.86 -6.93 -9.33
C GLY A 120 6.34 -7.07 -7.88
N THR A 121 6.93 -8.21 -7.56
CA THR A 121 7.48 -8.50 -6.21
C THR A 121 8.92 -8.95 -6.28
N TYR A 122 9.67 -8.74 -5.17
CA TYR A 122 11.05 -9.18 -5.01
C TYR A 122 11.14 -10.48 -4.20
N LYS A 123 12.20 -11.26 -4.44
CA LYS A 123 12.40 -12.59 -3.80
C LYS A 123 12.69 -12.47 -2.30
N GLU A 124 13.59 -11.56 -1.90
CA GLU A 124 14.05 -11.44 -0.51
C GLU A 124 12.96 -11.04 0.49
N PRO A 125 12.15 -9.98 0.27
CA PRO A 125 11.05 -9.64 1.16
C PRO A 125 10.02 -10.77 1.30
N LYS A 126 9.78 -11.55 0.22
CA LYS A 126 8.87 -12.70 0.27
C LYS A 126 9.38 -13.80 1.20
N ALA A 127 10.67 -14.11 1.15
CA ALA A 127 11.26 -15.14 2.01
C ALA A 127 11.16 -14.75 3.49
N ASP A 128 11.46 -13.49 3.82
CA ASP A 128 11.36 -12.99 5.18
C ASP A 128 9.92 -13.07 5.72
N ARG A 129 8.94 -12.58 4.97
CA ARG A 129 7.53 -12.62 5.38
C ARG A 129 7.00 -14.05 5.49
N LYS A 130 7.43 -14.97 4.62
CA LYS A 130 7.09 -16.40 4.72
C LYS A 130 7.64 -17.04 6.01
N ASN A 131 8.87 -16.71 6.38
CA ASN A 131 9.47 -17.22 7.63
C ASN A 131 8.75 -16.68 8.87
N MET A 132 8.36 -15.39 8.84
CA MET A 132 7.53 -14.82 9.89
C MET A 132 6.19 -15.55 10.01
N LEU A 133 5.46 -15.78 8.93
CA LEU A 133 4.19 -16.52 8.92
C LEU A 133 4.36 -17.95 9.48
N LYS A 134 5.42 -18.66 9.07
CA LYS A 134 5.72 -20.02 9.59
C LYS A 134 5.92 -20.03 11.10
N SER A 135 6.64 -19.06 11.64
CA SER A 135 6.94 -19.00 13.06
C SER A 135 5.73 -18.58 13.90
N VAL A 136 5.07 -17.48 13.52
CA VAL A 136 4.00 -16.89 14.35
C VAL A 136 2.62 -17.52 14.10
N LYS A 137 2.40 -18.13 12.92
CA LYS A 137 1.12 -18.69 12.46
C LYS A 137 -0.05 -17.70 12.61
N LYS A 138 0.20 -16.43 12.29
CA LYS A 138 -0.79 -15.33 12.32
C LYS A 138 -0.52 -14.34 11.21
N ASN A 139 -1.60 -13.79 10.63
CA ASN A 139 -1.46 -12.64 9.78
C ASN A 139 -1.34 -11.41 10.68
N LEU A 140 -0.16 -10.82 10.71
CA LEU A 140 0.18 -9.68 11.56
C LEU A 140 -0.32 -8.36 10.99
N GLU A 141 -0.41 -8.28 9.65
CA GLU A 141 -0.73 -7.08 8.89
C GLU A 141 -1.71 -7.42 7.78
N PRO A 142 -2.66 -6.54 7.45
CA PRO A 142 -3.59 -6.80 6.37
C PRO A 142 -2.91 -6.63 4.99
N VAL A 143 -3.38 -7.34 3.99
CA VAL A 143 -3.23 -6.95 2.59
C VAL A 143 -4.31 -5.92 2.28
N PHE A 144 -3.95 -4.83 1.64
CA PHE A 144 -4.89 -3.81 1.21
C PHE A 144 -5.32 -4.08 -0.23
N LEU A 145 -6.64 -4.24 -0.45
CA LEU A 145 -7.20 -4.50 -1.78
C LEU A 145 -8.29 -3.47 -2.11
N ILE A 146 -8.51 -3.29 -3.40
CA ILE A 146 -9.57 -2.44 -3.93
C ILE A 146 -10.50 -3.25 -4.86
N TYR A 147 -11.76 -2.83 -4.94
CA TYR A 147 -12.77 -3.43 -5.82
C TYR A 147 -13.72 -2.36 -6.35
N SER A 148 -14.47 -2.65 -7.41
CA SER A 148 -15.46 -1.72 -7.97
C SER A 148 -16.86 -1.92 -7.39
N ASP A 149 -17.47 -0.82 -6.92
CA ASP A 149 -18.83 -0.74 -6.40
C ASP A 149 -19.56 0.49 -6.98
N PRO A 150 -19.80 0.52 -8.32
CA PRO A 150 -20.32 1.72 -9.01
C PRO A 150 -21.70 2.15 -8.49
N GLU A 151 -22.52 1.21 -8.02
CA GLU A 151 -23.81 1.50 -7.41
C GLU A 151 -23.74 1.91 -5.94
N LYS A 152 -22.52 1.89 -5.37
CA LYS A 152 -22.22 2.23 -3.98
C LYS A 152 -23.05 1.42 -2.96
N VAL A 153 -23.30 0.15 -3.25
CA VAL A 153 -24.10 -0.75 -2.40
C VAL A 153 -23.42 -0.94 -1.04
N THR A 154 -22.15 -1.29 -1.05
CA THR A 154 -21.35 -1.53 0.17
C THR A 154 -21.09 -0.21 0.92
N ILE A 155 -20.78 0.87 0.20
CA ILE A 155 -20.56 2.20 0.79
C ILE A 155 -21.81 2.66 1.56
N LYS A 156 -23.00 2.55 0.95
CA LYS A 156 -24.28 2.90 1.60
C LYS A 156 -24.54 2.04 2.82
N PHE A 157 -24.20 0.77 2.77
CA PHE A 157 -24.38 -0.15 3.91
C PHE A 157 -23.44 0.19 5.06
N PHE A 158 -22.14 0.37 4.78
CA PHE A 158 -21.15 0.73 5.80
C PHE A 158 -21.43 2.10 6.43
N SER A 159 -21.96 3.06 5.63
CA SER A 159 -22.36 4.38 6.12
C SER A 159 -23.45 4.34 7.20
N ARG A 160 -24.24 3.25 7.28
CA ARG A 160 -25.20 3.03 8.37
C ARG A 160 -24.50 2.49 9.61
N ILE A 161 -23.55 1.57 9.44
CA ILE A 161 -22.79 0.97 10.55
C ILE A 161 -21.97 2.02 11.29
N ILE A 162 -21.31 2.94 10.59
CA ILE A 162 -20.46 3.97 11.21
C ILE A 162 -21.22 5.04 12.00
N LYS A 163 -22.56 5.03 11.97
CA LYS A 163 -23.40 5.88 12.84
C LYS A 163 -23.54 5.33 14.27
N THR A 164 -23.15 4.08 14.48
CA THR A 164 -23.19 3.43 15.80
C THR A 164 -21.91 3.72 16.58
N LYS A 165 -21.84 3.28 17.84
CA LYS A 165 -20.65 3.43 18.67
C LYS A 165 -19.52 2.52 18.15
N PRO A 166 -18.31 3.04 17.88
CA PRO A 166 -17.20 2.23 17.43
C PRO A 166 -16.64 1.35 18.57
N LEU A 167 -16.03 0.22 18.18
CA LEU A 167 -15.23 -0.62 19.05
C LEU A 167 -13.93 0.09 19.44
N LEU A 168 -13.34 0.82 18.50
CA LEU A 168 -12.08 1.54 18.64
C LEU A 168 -12.20 2.90 17.94
N ASP A 169 -11.72 3.94 18.60
CA ASP A 169 -11.68 5.31 18.06
C ASP A 169 -10.46 6.05 18.62
N PHE A 170 -9.57 6.51 17.73
CA PHE A 170 -8.37 7.23 18.13
C PHE A 170 -7.78 8.01 16.93
N LYS A 171 -6.88 8.96 17.24
CA LYS A 171 -6.08 9.68 16.25
C LYS A 171 -4.62 9.26 16.41
N ASP A 172 -3.97 8.89 15.29
CA ASP A 172 -2.56 8.51 15.30
C ASP A 172 -1.61 9.73 15.28
N ASN A 173 -0.31 9.46 15.42
CA ASN A 173 0.72 10.50 15.44
C ASN A 173 0.88 11.24 14.10
N SER A 174 0.38 10.68 13.00
CA SER A 174 0.34 11.34 11.68
C SER A 174 -0.89 12.23 11.50
N GLY A 175 -1.76 12.30 12.50
CA GLY A 175 -2.99 13.10 12.46
C GLY A 175 -4.17 12.41 11.78
N VAL A 176 -4.07 11.13 11.43
CA VAL A 176 -5.16 10.33 10.88
C VAL A 176 -6.06 9.82 12.01
N SER A 177 -7.37 10.07 11.91
CA SER A 177 -8.35 9.49 12.84
C SER A 177 -8.79 8.13 12.32
N HIS A 178 -8.78 7.14 13.21
CA HIS A 178 -9.16 5.75 12.94
C HIS A 178 -10.34 5.35 13.82
N SER A 179 -11.40 4.84 13.20
CA SER A 179 -12.55 4.27 13.94
C SER A 179 -12.87 2.89 13.38
N ILE A 180 -13.16 1.92 14.24
CA ILE A 180 -13.44 0.53 13.86
C ILE A 180 -14.76 0.08 14.51
N TRP A 181 -15.61 -0.58 13.73
CA TRP A 181 -16.88 -1.16 14.17
C TRP A 181 -16.87 -2.67 13.94
N LYS A 182 -17.26 -3.43 14.96
CA LYS A 182 -17.40 -4.88 14.89
C LYS A 182 -18.79 -5.24 14.39
N VAL A 183 -18.88 -6.08 13.35
CA VAL A 183 -20.12 -6.53 12.71
C VAL A 183 -20.29 -8.01 12.97
N VAL A 184 -21.21 -8.37 13.86
CA VAL A 184 -21.53 -9.75 14.27
C VAL A 184 -22.94 -10.19 13.86
N ASN A 185 -23.80 -9.27 13.47
CA ASN A 185 -25.18 -9.59 13.08
C ASN A 185 -25.22 -10.50 11.84
N PRO A 186 -25.86 -11.69 11.89
CA PRO A 186 -25.84 -12.65 10.79
C PRO A 186 -26.38 -12.10 9.46
N LYS A 187 -27.44 -11.28 9.50
CA LYS A 187 -28.01 -10.64 8.30
C LYS A 187 -27.02 -9.67 7.65
N SER A 188 -26.29 -8.91 8.48
CA SER A 188 -25.25 -8.00 8.01
C SER A 188 -24.05 -8.76 7.42
N ILE A 189 -23.64 -9.86 8.03
CA ILE A 189 -22.58 -10.75 7.54
C ILE A 189 -22.97 -11.32 6.18
N SER A 190 -24.18 -11.91 6.05
CA SER A 190 -24.67 -12.46 4.77
C SER A 190 -24.73 -11.39 3.69
N PHE A 191 -25.26 -10.20 4.00
CA PHE A 191 -25.32 -9.09 3.05
C PHE A 191 -23.91 -8.71 2.52
N ILE A 192 -22.93 -8.61 3.41
CA ILE A 192 -21.55 -8.25 3.03
C ILE A 192 -20.95 -9.33 2.12
N MET A 193 -21.14 -10.61 2.48
CA MET A 193 -20.64 -11.73 1.68
C MET A 193 -21.27 -11.73 0.28
N ASP A 194 -22.58 -11.56 0.20
CA ASP A 194 -23.33 -11.52 -1.07
C ASP A 194 -22.94 -10.33 -1.95
N ALA A 195 -22.75 -9.15 -1.36
CA ALA A 195 -22.35 -7.94 -2.09
C ALA A 195 -20.94 -8.02 -2.68
N LEU A 196 -20.08 -8.89 -2.15
CA LEU A 196 -18.68 -9.01 -2.55
C LEU A 196 -18.37 -10.27 -3.37
N LYS A 197 -19.24 -11.28 -3.37
CA LYS A 197 -18.98 -12.61 -3.98
C LYS A 197 -18.54 -12.56 -5.44
N ASP A 198 -19.11 -11.65 -6.24
CA ASP A 198 -18.88 -11.56 -7.69
C ASP A 198 -17.89 -10.43 -8.05
N LYS A 199 -17.23 -9.84 -7.06
CA LYS A 199 -16.26 -8.75 -7.29
C LYS A 199 -14.91 -9.31 -7.74
N ILE A 200 -14.15 -8.46 -8.42
CA ILE A 200 -12.73 -8.65 -8.70
C ILE A 200 -11.97 -7.77 -7.72
N LEU A 201 -10.89 -8.30 -7.18
CA LEU A 201 -10.04 -7.59 -6.22
C LEU A 201 -8.69 -7.28 -6.84
N VAL A 202 -8.17 -6.08 -6.61
CA VAL A 202 -6.81 -5.69 -7.00
C VAL A 202 -6.03 -5.36 -5.74
N ILE A 203 -4.82 -5.90 -5.60
CA ILE A 203 -3.95 -5.60 -4.47
C ILE A 203 -3.50 -4.15 -4.61
N ALA A 204 -3.83 -3.30 -3.64
CA ALA A 204 -3.40 -1.91 -3.54
C ALA A 204 -2.09 -1.78 -2.77
N ASP A 205 -1.87 -2.66 -1.78
CA ASP A 205 -0.63 -2.72 -0.98
C ASP A 205 -0.46 -4.10 -0.36
N GLY A 206 0.80 -4.55 -0.20
CA GLY A 206 1.12 -5.81 0.45
C GLY A 206 1.26 -7.00 -0.51
N HIS A 207 1.69 -6.79 -1.76
CA HIS A 207 1.97 -7.86 -2.74
C HIS A 207 2.89 -8.94 -2.17
N HIS A 208 3.99 -8.57 -1.52
CA HIS A 208 4.91 -9.52 -0.89
C HIS A 208 4.23 -10.34 0.21
N ARG A 209 3.36 -9.71 1.02
CA ARG A 209 2.57 -10.38 2.07
C ARG A 209 1.62 -11.41 1.47
N TYR A 210 0.91 -11.04 0.41
CA TYR A 210 -0.04 -11.91 -0.28
C TYR A 210 0.63 -13.13 -0.90
N GLU A 211 1.71 -12.94 -1.68
CA GLU A 211 2.44 -14.05 -2.31
C GLU A 211 3.15 -14.96 -1.29
N SER A 212 3.66 -14.40 -0.20
CA SER A 212 4.22 -15.18 0.90
C SER A 212 3.15 -16.06 1.57
N ALA A 213 1.93 -15.53 1.69
CA ALA A 213 0.81 -16.29 2.26
C ALA A 213 0.36 -17.42 1.32
N ILE A 214 0.31 -17.23 0.01
CA ILE A 214 0.07 -18.31 -0.97
C ILE A 214 1.13 -19.40 -0.81
N SER A 215 2.41 -19.02 -0.78
CA SER A 215 3.51 -19.98 -0.61
C SER A 215 3.46 -20.72 0.74
N TYR A 216 2.99 -20.05 1.81
CA TYR A 216 2.77 -20.68 3.11
C TYR A 216 1.59 -21.65 3.04
N ARG A 217 0.44 -21.21 2.54
CA ARG A 217 -0.76 -22.05 2.30
C ARG A 217 -0.41 -23.33 1.56
N ASP A 218 0.31 -23.23 0.46
CA ASP A 218 0.66 -24.38 -0.39
C ASP A 218 1.62 -25.33 0.34
N SER A 219 2.45 -24.83 1.25
CA SER A 219 3.26 -25.69 2.11
C SER A 219 2.42 -26.42 3.17
N GLN A 220 1.39 -25.76 3.72
CA GLN A 220 0.49 -26.39 4.70
C GLN A 220 -0.43 -27.45 4.06
N ARG A 221 -0.86 -27.23 2.83
CA ARG A 221 -1.70 -28.19 2.07
C ARG A 221 -0.97 -29.49 1.73
N LYS A 222 0.34 -29.54 1.86
CA LYS A 222 1.11 -30.79 1.73
C LYS A 222 0.98 -31.70 2.96
N GLU A 223 0.61 -31.11 4.09
CA GLU A 223 0.35 -31.84 5.33
C GLU A 223 -1.05 -32.50 5.24
N LYS A 224 -1.22 -33.58 6.05
CA LYS A 224 -2.53 -34.25 6.15
C LYS A 224 -3.47 -33.44 7.06
N ASN A 225 -4.77 -33.65 6.89
CA ASN A 225 -5.84 -33.13 7.77
C ASN A 225 -6.14 -31.64 7.67
N TRP A 226 -6.10 -31.03 6.48
CA TRP A 226 -6.64 -29.70 6.24
C TRP A 226 -8.03 -29.75 5.58
N THR A 227 -8.81 -28.69 5.76
CA THR A 227 -10.11 -28.50 5.14
C THR A 227 -10.12 -27.20 4.33
N GLN A 228 -11.15 -26.99 3.50
CA GLN A 228 -11.34 -25.73 2.80
C GLN A 228 -11.50 -24.54 3.76
N ASN A 229 -11.98 -24.77 4.98
CA ASN A 229 -12.16 -23.77 6.02
C ASN A 229 -10.93 -23.60 6.94
N SER A 230 -9.85 -24.38 6.77
CA SER A 230 -8.62 -24.17 7.54
C SER A 230 -8.13 -22.73 7.35
N ALA A 231 -7.87 -22.03 8.44
CA ALA A 231 -7.64 -20.59 8.45
C ALA A 231 -6.43 -20.16 7.61
N PHE A 232 -5.43 -21.00 7.43
CA PHE A 232 -4.28 -20.74 6.56
C PHE A 232 -4.64 -20.66 5.05
N ASN A 233 -5.86 -21.04 4.65
CA ASN A 233 -6.39 -20.80 3.30
C ASN A 233 -6.84 -19.36 3.09
N PHE A 234 -6.85 -18.55 4.15
CA PHE A 234 -7.32 -17.17 4.14
C PHE A 234 -6.23 -16.22 4.59
N TYR A 235 -6.38 -14.96 4.22
CA TYR A 235 -5.50 -13.88 4.68
C TYR A 235 -6.31 -12.68 5.15
N MET A 236 -5.89 -12.09 6.27
CA MET A 236 -6.47 -10.85 6.77
C MET A 236 -6.30 -9.74 5.75
N SER A 237 -7.37 -9.24 5.22
CA SER A 237 -7.41 -8.26 4.15
C SER A 237 -8.22 -7.04 4.54
N TYR A 238 -7.77 -5.86 4.12
CA TYR A 238 -8.50 -4.61 4.19
C TYR A 238 -8.96 -4.25 2.79
N ILE A 239 -10.26 -4.20 2.55
CA ILE A 239 -10.83 -3.97 1.22
C ILE A 239 -11.60 -2.66 1.16
N VAL A 240 -11.42 -1.89 0.07
CA VAL A 240 -12.02 -0.56 -0.13
C VAL A 240 -12.57 -0.48 -1.56
N PRO A 241 -13.79 0.05 -1.76
CA PRO A 241 -14.30 0.29 -3.11
C PRO A 241 -13.56 1.46 -3.78
N ILE A 242 -13.32 1.36 -5.10
CA ILE A 242 -12.62 2.42 -5.87
C ILE A 242 -13.45 3.70 -5.99
N GLU A 243 -14.74 3.63 -5.75
CA GLU A 243 -15.67 4.75 -5.73
C GLU A 243 -15.68 5.49 -4.38
N GLU A 244 -14.92 5.00 -3.38
CA GLU A 244 -14.76 5.67 -2.10
C GLU A 244 -13.95 6.96 -2.27
N SER A 245 -14.52 8.09 -1.86
CA SER A 245 -13.93 9.42 -2.09
C SER A 245 -12.60 9.63 -1.37
N GLY A 246 -12.35 8.88 -0.32
CA GLY A 246 -11.10 8.88 0.44
C GLY A 246 -10.10 7.82 -0.03
N LEU A 247 -10.33 7.15 -1.16
CA LEU A 247 -9.30 6.31 -1.76
C LEU A 247 -8.33 7.19 -2.54
N VAL A 248 -7.22 7.53 -1.91
CA VAL A 248 -6.21 8.45 -2.44
C VAL A 248 -4.92 7.70 -2.72
N VAL A 249 -4.29 7.99 -3.84
CA VAL A 249 -2.91 7.61 -4.16
C VAL A 249 -2.05 8.87 -4.09
N LEU A 250 -0.97 8.83 -3.34
CA LEU A 250 0.03 9.89 -3.33
C LEU A 250 0.99 9.71 -4.51
N PRO A 251 1.57 10.79 -5.03
CA PRO A 251 2.63 10.69 -6.02
C PRO A 251 3.85 10.03 -5.39
N THR A 252 4.56 9.25 -6.19
CA THR A 252 5.89 8.78 -5.80
C THR A 252 6.89 9.53 -6.66
N HIS A 253 7.56 10.54 -6.10
CA HIS A 253 8.60 11.30 -6.78
C HIS A 253 9.91 10.51 -6.83
N ARG A 254 10.82 10.86 -7.75
CA ARG A 254 12.08 10.15 -7.96
C ARG A 254 13.24 11.13 -7.83
N ALA A 255 14.09 10.92 -6.85
CA ALA A 255 15.34 11.64 -6.71
C ALA A 255 16.52 10.77 -7.22
N LEU A 256 17.32 11.28 -8.12
CA LEU A 256 18.42 10.58 -8.79
C LEU A 256 19.78 10.95 -8.17
N LYS A 257 20.56 9.95 -7.71
CA LYS A 257 21.82 10.16 -6.98
C LYS A 257 22.98 10.62 -7.90
N GLY A 258 23.18 9.96 -9.00
CA GLY A 258 24.37 10.07 -9.84
C GLY A 258 24.18 10.75 -11.19
N PHE A 259 23.10 11.50 -11.39
CA PHE A 259 22.77 12.07 -12.70
C PHE A 259 22.55 13.58 -12.61
N GLU A 260 23.08 14.32 -13.58
CA GLU A 260 22.97 15.77 -13.68
C GLU A 260 22.19 16.18 -14.93
N LEU A 261 21.54 17.34 -14.88
CA LEU A 261 20.86 17.93 -16.02
C LEU A 261 21.90 18.66 -16.90
N THR A 262 22.62 17.88 -17.74
CA THR A 262 23.60 18.46 -18.65
C THR A 262 22.91 19.18 -19.83
N PRO A 263 23.60 20.11 -20.54
CA PRO A 263 23.05 20.73 -21.74
C PRO A 263 22.59 19.72 -22.82
N LEU A 264 23.29 18.60 -22.93
CA LEU A 264 22.92 17.50 -23.85
C LEU A 264 21.59 16.86 -23.42
N ILE A 265 21.42 16.55 -22.12
CA ILE A 265 20.18 15.97 -21.61
C ILE A 265 19.04 16.98 -21.75
N THR A 266 19.27 18.26 -21.43
CA THR A 266 18.27 19.32 -21.59
C THR A 266 17.82 19.45 -23.04
N LYS A 267 18.76 19.39 -24.01
CA LYS A 267 18.44 19.37 -25.44
C LYS A 267 17.59 18.17 -25.82
N LYS A 268 17.98 16.97 -25.42
CA LYS A 268 17.19 15.74 -25.66
C LYS A 268 15.80 15.80 -25.01
N LEU A 269 15.68 16.37 -23.81
CA LEU A 269 14.36 16.61 -23.19
C LEU A 269 13.52 17.57 -24.03
N SER A 270 14.13 18.62 -24.59
CA SER A 270 13.41 19.57 -25.44
C SER A 270 12.92 18.99 -26.77
N ASP A 271 13.45 17.85 -27.23
CA ASP A 271 12.94 17.16 -28.42
C ASP A 271 11.52 16.56 -28.15
N PHE A 272 11.28 16.10 -26.93
CA PHE A 272 10.03 15.43 -26.54
C PHE A 272 9.10 16.31 -25.70
N PHE A 273 9.63 17.27 -24.94
CA PHE A 273 8.88 18.06 -23.98
C PHE A 273 8.97 19.56 -24.28
N ILE A 274 7.90 20.28 -23.96
CA ILE A 274 7.94 21.73 -23.78
C ILE A 274 8.55 21.99 -22.40
N LEU A 275 9.68 22.73 -22.37
CA LEU A 275 10.36 23.10 -21.13
C LEU A 275 9.91 24.50 -20.72
N GLN A 276 9.53 24.67 -19.45
CA GLN A 276 9.15 25.95 -18.86
C GLN A 276 9.94 26.15 -17.56
N SER A 277 10.64 27.27 -17.42
CA SER A 277 11.28 27.62 -16.15
C SER A 277 10.19 27.85 -15.08
N ILE A 278 10.41 27.31 -13.88
CA ILE A 278 9.50 27.42 -12.74
C ILE A 278 10.32 27.86 -11.54
N THR A 279 9.73 28.77 -10.73
CA THR A 279 10.34 29.11 -9.43
C THR A 279 10.49 27.84 -8.59
N PRO A 280 11.68 27.51 -8.05
CA PRO A 280 11.96 26.24 -7.37
C PRO A 280 11.39 26.21 -5.94
N THR A 281 10.08 26.42 -5.81
CA THR A 281 9.33 26.33 -4.56
C THR A 281 8.32 25.20 -4.62
N VAL A 282 8.08 24.54 -3.51
CA VAL A 282 7.06 23.48 -3.39
C VAL A 282 5.74 23.90 -4.01
N LYS A 283 5.25 25.11 -3.62
CA LYS A 283 3.97 25.65 -4.10
C LYS A 283 3.93 25.81 -5.62
N SER A 284 4.98 26.34 -6.22
CA SER A 284 5.03 26.59 -7.67
C SER A 284 5.07 25.29 -8.46
N LEU A 285 5.83 24.31 -8.00
CA LEU A 285 5.98 22.99 -8.61
C LEU A 285 4.66 22.20 -8.55
N GLU A 286 4.02 22.15 -7.39
CA GLU A 286 2.72 21.48 -7.22
C GLU A 286 1.61 22.18 -8.04
N LEU A 287 1.63 23.52 -8.11
CA LEU A 287 0.68 24.26 -8.93
C LEU A 287 0.85 23.95 -10.42
N PHE A 288 2.09 23.87 -10.90
CA PHE A 288 2.38 23.50 -12.29
C PHE A 288 1.86 22.09 -12.61
N LEU A 289 2.17 21.09 -11.78
CA LEU A 289 1.69 19.72 -11.94
C LEU A 289 0.16 19.66 -11.93
N LYS A 290 -0.49 20.32 -10.97
CA LYS A 290 -1.96 20.39 -10.86
C LYS A 290 -2.60 21.03 -12.09
N LYS A 291 -2.06 22.16 -12.57
CA LYS A 291 -2.55 22.87 -13.77
C LYS A 291 -2.47 22.02 -15.03
N ASN A 292 -1.45 21.14 -15.10
CA ASN A 292 -1.19 20.28 -16.23
C ASN A 292 -1.58 18.82 -15.99
N SER A 293 -2.41 18.51 -14.98
CA SER A 293 -2.78 17.14 -14.58
C SER A 293 -3.50 16.32 -15.65
N LYS A 294 -4.07 16.96 -16.68
CA LYS A 294 -4.68 16.31 -17.86
C LYS A 294 -3.70 16.10 -19.02
N LYS A 295 -2.45 16.49 -18.84
CA LYS A 295 -1.34 16.32 -19.79
C LYS A 295 -0.27 15.48 -19.11
N HIS A 296 0.63 14.85 -19.90
CA HIS A 296 1.80 14.18 -19.34
C HIS A 296 2.81 15.25 -18.93
N ALA A 297 2.78 15.61 -17.63
CA ALA A 297 3.54 16.72 -17.09
C ALA A 297 4.39 16.29 -15.88
N PHE A 298 5.62 16.81 -15.86
CA PHE A 298 6.62 16.52 -14.82
C PHE A 298 7.28 17.84 -14.39
N CYS A 299 7.89 17.84 -13.20
CA CYS A 299 8.90 18.86 -12.86
C CYS A 299 10.25 18.19 -12.65
N VAL A 300 11.33 18.86 -13.04
CA VAL A 300 12.69 18.48 -12.68
C VAL A 300 13.34 19.61 -11.89
N TYR A 301 14.03 19.26 -10.79
CA TYR A 301 14.72 20.17 -9.90
C TYR A 301 16.18 19.71 -9.72
N ASN A 302 17.17 20.64 -9.80
CA ASN A 302 18.59 20.35 -9.73
C ASN A 302 19.32 20.97 -8.52
N GLY A 303 18.58 21.51 -7.55
CA GLY A 303 19.12 22.19 -6.38
C GLY A 303 19.13 23.72 -6.49
N SER A 304 19.10 24.28 -7.70
CA SER A 304 19.07 25.74 -7.93
C SER A 304 17.95 26.16 -8.87
N GLU A 305 17.66 25.36 -9.87
CA GLU A 305 16.69 25.64 -10.92
C GLU A 305 15.63 24.54 -10.98
N ALA A 306 14.45 24.89 -11.46
CA ALA A 306 13.39 23.93 -11.73
C ALA A 306 12.73 24.19 -13.09
N PHE A 307 12.41 23.12 -13.79
CA PHE A 307 11.75 23.14 -15.09
C PHE A 307 10.51 22.26 -15.05
N GLY A 308 9.41 22.80 -15.60
CA GLY A 308 8.23 22.03 -15.97
C GLY A 308 8.42 21.41 -17.34
N LEU A 309 8.08 20.13 -17.45
CA LEU A 309 8.14 19.34 -18.67
C LEU A 309 6.72 18.97 -19.08
N ILE A 310 6.27 19.30 -20.29
CA ILE A 310 4.97 18.88 -20.83
C ILE A 310 5.24 18.11 -22.12
N LEU A 311 4.77 16.85 -22.19
CA LEU A 311 4.97 16.01 -23.38
C LEU A 311 4.32 16.65 -24.61
N LYS A 312 5.08 16.76 -25.70
CA LYS A 312 4.64 17.37 -26.96
C LYS A 312 3.74 16.44 -27.79
N ASN A 313 4.12 15.16 -27.86
CA ASN A 313 3.49 14.21 -28.77
C ASN A 313 3.49 12.78 -28.17
N GLU A 314 2.28 12.29 -27.84
CA GLU A 314 2.09 10.94 -27.32
C GLU A 314 2.49 9.84 -28.30
N VAL A 315 2.23 10.02 -29.60
CA VAL A 315 2.54 9.01 -30.63
C VAL A 315 4.05 8.82 -30.76
N GLN A 316 4.81 9.92 -30.70
CA GLN A 316 6.27 9.85 -30.72
C GLN A 316 6.82 9.15 -29.46
N ALA A 317 6.30 9.50 -28.29
CA ALA A 317 6.68 8.88 -27.03
C ALA A 317 6.37 7.38 -27.04
N GLN A 318 5.17 6.99 -27.48
CA GLN A 318 4.74 5.61 -27.53
C GLN A 318 5.61 4.73 -28.45
N LYS A 319 6.04 5.25 -29.61
CA LYS A 319 6.95 4.51 -30.51
C LYS A 319 8.27 4.14 -29.86
N ILE A 320 8.75 4.97 -28.93
CA ILE A 320 10.00 4.73 -28.20
C ILE A 320 9.77 3.80 -27.01
N ILE A 321 8.69 4.04 -26.26
CA ILE A 321 8.36 3.27 -25.06
C ILE A 321 8.03 1.83 -25.46
N ASN A 322 7.07 1.61 -26.34
CA ASN A 322 6.62 0.32 -26.94
C ASN A 322 6.99 -0.94 -26.14
N SER A 323 6.81 -0.85 -24.80
CA SER A 323 7.31 -1.87 -23.87
C SER A 323 6.28 -2.95 -23.54
N THR A 324 4.99 -2.68 -23.83
CA THR A 324 3.90 -3.51 -23.28
C THR A 324 2.80 -3.88 -24.27
N ASN A 325 2.85 -3.44 -25.52
CA ASN A 325 1.75 -3.57 -26.49
C ASN A 325 0.42 -2.93 -26.03
N SER A 326 0.46 -2.08 -24.98
CA SER A 326 -0.69 -1.39 -24.43
C SER A 326 -0.46 0.11 -24.38
N LYS A 327 -1.18 0.86 -25.24
CA LYS A 327 -1.16 2.32 -25.23
C LYS A 327 -1.49 2.90 -23.85
N GLU A 328 -2.43 2.31 -23.14
CA GLU A 328 -2.87 2.79 -21.82
C GLU A 328 -1.75 2.69 -20.78
N LEU A 329 -0.94 1.64 -20.79
CA LEU A 329 0.17 1.43 -19.87
C LEU A 329 1.41 2.23 -20.28
N ASP A 330 1.71 2.27 -21.58
CA ASP A 330 2.86 2.98 -22.11
C ASP A 330 2.76 4.50 -21.87
N LEU A 331 1.55 5.05 -21.92
CA LEU A 331 1.31 6.48 -21.70
C LEU A 331 0.98 6.85 -20.24
N LEU A 332 1.22 5.97 -19.26
CA LEU A 332 1.21 6.42 -17.87
C LEU A 332 2.42 7.33 -17.59
N ASP A 333 2.21 8.39 -16.83
CA ASP A 333 3.28 9.31 -16.43
C ASP A 333 4.49 8.59 -15.84
N VAL A 334 4.25 7.59 -14.98
CA VAL A 334 5.31 6.78 -14.38
C VAL A 334 6.07 5.91 -15.40
N THR A 335 5.41 5.45 -16.47
CA THR A 335 6.02 4.70 -17.56
C THR A 335 6.80 5.64 -18.48
N ILE A 336 6.23 6.79 -18.84
CA ILE A 336 6.90 7.84 -19.62
C ILE A 336 8.18 8.27 -18.91
N LEU A 337 8.11 8.53 -17.60
CA LEU A 337 9.28 8.93 -16.82
C LEU A 337 10.36 7.84 -16.82
N ARG A 338 9.98 6.57 -16.57
CA ARG A 338 10.91 5.45 -16.54
C ARG A 338 11.53 5.16 -17.91
N ASP A 339 10.72 5.00 -18.96
CA ASP A 339 11.18 4.45 -20.22
C ASP A 339 11.64 5.52 -21.21
N LEU A 340 10.93 6.65 -21.31
CA LEU A 340 11.33 7.75 -22.18
C LEU A 340 12.42 8.61 -21.52
N VAL A 341 12.17 9.11 -20.29
CA VAL A 341 13.10 10.06 -19.67
C VAL A 341 14.34 9.34 -19.14
N PHE A 342 14.19 8.39 -18.22
CA PHE A 342 15.34 7.78 -17.57
C PHE A 342 16.10 6.84 -18.52
N LYS A 343 15.41 5.94 -19.17
CA LYS A 343 16.07 4.92 -20.02
C LYS A 343 16.53 5.49 -21.34
N HIS A 344 15.64 6.13 -22.13
CA HIS A 344 15.98 6.58 -23.50
C HIS A 344 16.78 7.89 -23.52
N ILE A 345 16.30 8.93 -22.80
CA ILE A 345 16.95 10.25 -22.83
C ILE A 345 18.21 10.28 -21.96
N MET A 346 18.14 9.79 -20.74
CA MET A 346 19.24 9.85 -19.77
C MET A 346 20.17 8.62 -19.82
N GLY A 347 19.79 7.53 -20.49
CA GLY A 347 20.61 6.32 -20.62
C GLY A 347 20.74 5.51 -19.32
N ILE A 348 19.77 5.61 -18.41
CA ILE A 348 19.79 4.90 -17.13
C ILE A 348 19.33 3.45 -17.32
N GLY A 349 20.25 2.49 -17.20
CA GLY A 349 19.94 1.07 -17.29
C GLY A 349 19.16 0.53 -16.09
N LYS A 350 18.47 -0.62 -16.24
CA LYS A 350 17.60 -1.22 -15.22
C LYS A 350 18.28 -1.42 -13.86
N LEU A 351 19.53 -1.88 -13.82
CA LEU A 351 20.30 -2.09 -12.58
C LEU A 351 20.58 -0.77 -11.84
N LYS A 352 20.92 0.31 -12.58
CA LYS A 352 21.14 1.63 -11.99
C LYS A 352 19.87 2.24 -11.45
N MET A 353 18.72 2.04 -12.10
CA MET A 353 17.44 2.52 -11.57
C MET A 353 17.13 1.97 -10.17
N HIS A 354 17.59 0.77 -9.87
CA HIS A 354 17.34 0.13 -8.56
C HIS A 354 18.18 0.73 -7.43
N HIS A 355 19.40 1.20 -7.73
CA HIS A 355 20.35 1.69 -6.73
C HIS A 355 20.43 3.22 -6.64
N ASP A 356 20.14 3.91 -7.74
CA ASP A 356 20.37 5.33 -7.88
C ASP A 356 19.10 6.18 -7.76
N ILE A 357 17.92 5.54 -7.65
CA ILE A 357 16.66 6.23 -7.43
C ILE A 357 16.25 6.15 -5.96
N ILE A 358 16.08 7.32 -5.33
CA ILE A 358 15.41 7.47 -4.05
C ILE A 358 13.96 7.87 -4.33
N TYR A 359 13.02 7.15 -3.74
CA TYR A 359 11.60 7.47 -3.84
C TYR A 359 11.21 8.42 -2.71
N ALA A 360 10.44 9.46 -3.04
CA ALA A 360 9.92 10.45 -2.09
C ALA A 360 8.39 10.56 -2.22
N GLU A 361 7.70 10.63 -1.10
CA GLU A 361 6.22 10.65 -1.04
C GLU A 361 5.66 12.07 -1.14
N THR A 362 6.50 13.07 -0.85
CA THR A 362 6.11 14.48 -0.90
C THR A 362 7.07 15.30 -1.74
N THR A 363 6.57 16.41 -2.30
CA THR A 363 7.41 17.39 -3.00
C THR A 363 8.53 17.92 -2.09
N ILE A 364 8.20 18.21 -0.82
CA ILE A 364 9.18 18.68 0.18
C ILE A 364 10.32 17.67 0.31
N GLU A 365 10.01 16.43 0.58
CA GLU A 365 11.01 15.37 0.73
C GLU A 365 11.89 15.23 -0.52
N ALA A 366 11.29 15.25 -1.72
CA ALA A 366 12.02 15.15 -2.97
C ALA A 366 13.04 16.31 -3.15
N LEU A 367 12.66 17.53 -2.82
CA LEU A 367 13.54 18.69 -2.86
C LEU A 367 14.64 18.60 -1.79
N GLU A 368 14.30 18.17 -0.57
CA GLU A 368 15.27 17.99 0.53
C GLU A 368 16.35 16.96 0.16
N LYS A 369 16.01 15.85 -0.52
CA LYS A 369 17.01 14.89 -1.01
C LYS A 369 18.05 15.53 -1.91
N VAL A 370 17.66 16.51 -2.73
CA VAL A 370 18.60 17.26 -3.59
C VAL A 370 19.37 18.31 -2.78
N ASN A 371 18.69 19.10 -1.94
CA ASN A 371 19.30 20.15 -1.14
C ASN A 371 20.34 19.61 -0.16
N ASN A 372 20.07 18.43 0.42
CA ASN A 372 20.97 17.71 1.33
C ASN A 372 22.08 16.93 0.59
N LYS A 373 22.14 17.04 -0.75
CA LYS A 373 23.14 16.35 -1.60
C LYS A 373 23.05 14.82 -1.58
N GLU A 374 21.93 14.26 -1.12
CA GLU A 374 21.64 12.82 -1.21
C GLU A 374 21.32 12.41 -2.66
N ALA A 375 20.80 13.36 -3.45
CA ALA A 375 20.52 13.22 -4.88
C ALA A 375 21.00 14.46 -5.64
N LYS A 376 21.11 14.36 -6.97
CA LYS A 376 21.46 15.47 -7.85
C LYS A 376 20.26 16.09 -8.56
N LEU A 377 19.23 15.27 -8.83
CA LEU A 377 17.99 15.67 -9.51
C LEU A 377 16.79 15.12 -8.77
N ALA A 378 15.69 15.86 -8.74
CA ALA A 378 14.39 15.36 -8.35
C ALA A 378 13.39 15.51 -9.52
N PHE A 379 12.73 14.41 -9.88
CA PHE A 379 11.62 14.39 -10.80
C PHE A 379 10.31 14.27 -10.04
N LEU A 380 9.45 15.26 -10.21
CA LEU A 380 8.13 15.30 -9.59
C LEU A 380 7.07 14.88 -10.61
N VAL A 381 6.10 14.08 -10.16
CA VAL A 381 5.03 13.52 -11.00
C VAL A 381 3.67 13.71 -10.36
N ASN A 382 2.61 13.68 -11.17
CA ASN A 382 1.25 13.55 -10.67
C ASN A 382 1.00 12.12 -10.13
N PRO A 383 0.10 11.94 -9.13
CA PRO A 383 -0.30 10.63 -8.67
C PRO A 383 -1.07 9.86 -9.75
N VAL A 384 -0.96 8.55 -9.74
CA VAL A 384 -1.77 7.67 -10.61
C VAL A 384 -3.20 7.59 -10.07
N ASP A 385 -4.21 7.71 -10.93
CA ASP A 385 -5.61 7.55 -10.55
C ASP A 385 -5.87 6.09 -10.11
N PRO A 386 -6.44 5.84 -8.92
CA PRO A 386 -6.81 4.50 -8.47
C PRO A 386 -7.66 3.70 -9.46
N LYS A 387 -8.52 4.38 -10.22
CA LYS A 387 -9.37 3.76 -11.26
C LYS A 387 -8.53 3.23 -12.43
N ILE A 388 -7.45 3.92 -12.77
CA ILE A 388 -6.52 3.49 -13.81
C ILE A 388 -5.73 2.28 -13.31
N VAL A 389 -5.26 2.30 -12.06
CA VAL A 389 -4.58 1.15 -11.43
C VAL A 389 -5.47 -0.10 -11.50
N TRP A 390 -6.73 0.03 -11.08
CA TRP A 390 -7.70 -1.07 -11.09
C TRP A 390 -7.96 -1.59 -12.52
N LYS A 391 -8.17 -0.69 -13.49
CA LYS A 391 -8.41 -1.06 -14.90
C LYS A 391 -7.24 -1.79 -15.54
N ILE A 392 -6.01 -1.35 -15.26
CA ILE A 392 -4.78 -1.96 -15.78
C ILE A 392 -4.58 -3.35 -15.16
N ALA A 393 -4.71 -3.47 -13.84
CA ALA A 393 -4.52 -4.73 -13.16
C ALA A 393 -5.51 -5.83 -13.61
N GLN A 394 -6.79 -5.49 -13.88
CA GLN A 394 -7.77 -6.43 -14.40
C GLN A 394 -7.39 -7.03 -15.77
N LYS A 395 -6.64 -6.28 -16.58
CA LYS A 395 -6.12 -6.77 -17.86
C LYS A 395 -4.90 -7.70 -17.69
N GLY A 396 -4.49 -7.97 -16.44
CA GLY A 396 -3.28 -8.73 -16.11
C GLY A 396 -1.99 -7.97 -16.35
N TRP A 397 -2.06 -6.64 -16.51
CA TRP A 397 -0.89 -5.79 -16.70
C TRP A 397 -0.40 -5.24 -15.36
N GLN A 398 0.90 -4.96 -15.29
CA GLN A 398 1.53 -4.42 -14.10
C GLN A 398 2.15 -3.06 -14.39
N LEU A 399 1.99 -2.13 -13.45
CA LEU A 399 2.66 -0.85 -13.46
C LEU A 399 4.16 -1.02 -13.15
N PRO A 400 4.99 -0.04 -13.51
CA PRO A 400 6.33 0.04 -12.98
C PRO A 400 6.34 0.01 -11.46
N GLU A 401 7.39 -0.57 -10.88
CA GLU A 401 7.57 -0.62 -9.43
C GLU A 401 7.52 0.77 -8.80
N LYS A 402 6.97 0.86 -7.58
CA LYS A 402 6.80 2.12 -6.86
C LYS A 402 6.03 3.18 -7.64
N SER A 403 5.01 2.77 -8.38
CA SER A 403 4.12 3.66 -9.13
C SER A 403 3.00 4.25 -8.29
N THR A 404 2.66 3.60 -7.19
CA THR A 404 1.51 3.95 -6.36
C THR A 404 1.88 3.97 -4.88
N ASP A 405 1.31 4.93 -4.15
CA ASP A 405 1.29 4.94 -2.70
C ASP A 405 -0.12 5.23 -2.21
N PHE A 406 -0.89 4.17 -1.95
CA PHE A 406 -2.24 4.28 -1.40
C PHE A 406 -2.18 4.78 0.03
N TYR A 407 -2.73 5.97 0.28
CA TYR A 407 -2.65 6.67 1.55
C TYR A 407 -4.03 6.88 2.20
N PRO A 408 -4.10 6.86 3.54
CA PRO A 408 -3.12 6.30 4.46
C PRO A 408 -3.12 4.76 4.41
N LYS A 409 -2.01 4.14 4.78
CA LYS A 409 -1.95 2.68 4.91
C LYS A 409 -2.80 2.23 6.10
N PRO A 410 -3.41 1.02 6.06
CA PRO A 410 -3.96 0.43 7.27
C PRO A 410 -2.82 0.17 8.27
N LEU A 411 -3.02 0.60 9.53
CA LEU A 411 -2.01 0.42 10.56
C LEU A 411 -1.85 -1.05 10.95
N SER A 412 -0.63 -1.44 11.30
CA SER A 412 -0.31 -2.72 11.91
C SER A 412 -0.62 -2.70 13.41
N GLY A 413 -1.09 -3.83 13.97
CA GLY A 413 -1.45 -3.94 15.39
C GLY A 413 -2.89 -3.60 15.73
N LEU A 414 -3.72 -3.18 14.76
CA LEU A 414 -5.16 -3.02 14.99
C LEU A 414 -5.82 -4.37 15.29
N MET A 415 -5.44 -5.39 14.56
CA MET A 415 -5.90 -6.78 14.73
C MET A 415 -4.98 -7.75 14.01
N MET A 416 -5.08 -9.04 14.36
CA MET A 416 -4.40 -10.16 13.70
C MET A 416 -5.42 -11.27 13.44
N LEU A 417 -5.20 -12.06 12.38
CA LEU A 417 -5.91 -13.30 12.11
C LEU A 417 -5.04 -14.49 12.53
N ASP A 418 -5.58 -15.38 13.35
CA ASP A 418 -4.97 -16.68 13.65
C ASP A 418 -5.09 -17.59 12.43
N ILE A 419 -3.97 -18.15 11.98
CA ILE A 419 -3.90 -19.10 10.87
C ILE A 419 -3.22 -20.40 11.28
N SER A 420 -3.27 -20.72 12.59
CA SER A 420 -2.80 -22.01 13.09
C SER A 420 -3.61 -23.16 12.49
N ASN A 421 -3.06 -24.36 12.52
CA ASN A 421 -3.68 -25.52 11.87
C ASN A 421 -5.03 -25.91 12.51
N GLU A 422 -5.21 -25.56 13.78
CA GLU A 422 -6.41 -25.83 14.58
C GLU A 422 -7.53 -24.82 14.32
N GLU A 423 -7.21 -23.66 13.71
CA GLU A 423 -8.20 -22.60 13.45
C GLU A 423 -8.97 -22.88 12.17
N GLN A 424 -10.29 -22.72 12.25
CA GLN A 424 -11.24 -22.85 11.13
C GLN A 424 -12.06 -21.55 11.00
N LEU A 425 -12.41 -21.19 9.75
CA LEU A 425 -13.22 -20.03 9.41
C LEU A 425 -14.54 -20.40 8.73
#